data_ac7c98abe4bcbd2941b948a55bf97b38
#
_entry.id   ac7c98abe4bcbd2941b948a55bf97b38
#
_cell.length_a   1.000
_cell.length_b   1.000
_cell.length_c   1.000
_cell.angle_alpha   90.00
_cell.angle_beta   90.00
_cell.angle_gamma   90.00
#
_symmetry.space_group_name_H-M   'P 1'
#
loop_
_entity.id
_entity.type
_entity.pdbx_description
1 polymer ?
#
loop_
_entity_poly.entity_id
_entity_poly.type
_entity_poly.pdbx_seq_one_letter_code
_entity_poly.pdbx_strand_id
1 'polypeptide(L)'
;MQNDTRLGPLKDARVRAVIERLVEARRIPSSGSPSDHPEVSRDPFDYAEYGFSIWPDQGDLLYLLCRGMRATRVVDFATSIGMSAVYFAAAMRDNGGGIVIGSELVPEKVKTARRNLADAGLADYADIREGDARQTLSDAGGPVDFALIDGWPNGQEPSLAREVIEILAPQIRTGGYVMNDNAEPDFLQFVRDPANGFISVTLPLKRGTELCVKVS
;
A
#
# COMPACT_ATOMS: atom_id res chain seq x y z
N MET A 1 -5.52 -22.35 -12.11
CA MET A 1 -5.68 -21.45 -10.95
C MET A 1 -6.85 -21.94 -10.15
N GLN A 2 -6.65 -22.44 -8.93
CA GLN A 2 -7.75 -22.86 -8.06
C GLN A 2 -8.48 -21.57 -7.63
N ASN A 3 -9.79 -21.52 -7.87
CA ASN A 3 -10.69 -20.56 -7.24
C ASN A 3 -10.59 -20.79 -5.72
N ASP A 4 -9.74 -20.02 -5.06
CA ASP A 4 -9.65 -20.06 -3.61
C ASP A 4 -10.86 -19.35 -3.03
N THR A 5 -11.90 -20.12 -2.73
CA THR A 5 -13.12 -19.68 -2.03
C THR A 5 -12.88 -19.44 -0.54
N ARG A 6 -11.62 -19.18 -0.11
CA ARG A 6 -11.34 -18.80 1.26
C ARG A 6 -12.11 -17.52 1.57
N LEU A 7 -13.03 -17.62 2.50
CA LEU A 7 -13.73 -16.49 3.07
C LEU A 7 -12.69 -15.67 3.85
N GLY A 8 -12.13 -14.64 3.23
CA GLY A 8 -11.25 -13.68 3.89
C GLY A 8 -11.92 -13.01 5.12
N PRO A 9 -11.18 -12.22 5.89
CA PRO A 9 -11.70 -11.57 7.10
C PRO A 9 -12.77 -10.52 6.79
N LEU A 10 -12.79 -9.95 5.59
CA LEU A 10 -13.80 -8.98 5.13
C LEU A 10 -15.13 -9.66 4.82
N LYS A 11 -16.19 -9.26 5.54
CA LYS A 11 -17.53 -9.86 5.41
C LYS A 11 -18.49 -9.03 4.57
N ASP A 12 -18.22 -7.73 4.38
CA ASP A 12 -19.06 -6.83 3.59
C ASP A 12 -19.07 -7.24 2.12
N ALA A 13 -20.27 -7.59 1.62
CA ALA A 13 -20.43 -8.08 0.25
C ALA A 13 -20.09 -7.02 -0.82
N ARG A 14 -20.34 -5.73 -0.52
CA ARG A 14 -20.06 -4.62 -1.42
C ARG A 14 -18.54 -4.42 -1.57
N VAL A 15 -17.82 -4.44 -0.46
CA VAL A 15 -16.35 -4.36 -0.44
C VAL A 15 -15.75 -5.54 -1.18
N ARG A 16 -16.23 -6.76 -0.91
CA ARG A 16 -15.76 -7.99 -1.57
C ARG A 16 -15.94 -7.94 -3.08
N ALA A 17 -17.10 -7.50 -3.56
CA ALA A 17 -17.37 -7.37 -4.99
C ALA A 17 -16.40 -6.42 -5.68
N VAL A 18 -16.00 -5.33 -5.02
CA VAL A 18 -14.98 -4.42 -5.54
C VAL A 18 -13.60 -5.10 -5.57
N ILE A 19 -13.21 -5.81 -4.52
CA ILE A 19 -11.94 -6.55 -4.47
C ILE A 19 -11.89 -7.61 -5.58
N GLU A 20 -12.94 -8.41 -5.75
CA GLU A 20 -13.04 -9.42 -6.81
C GLU A 20 -12.85 -8.79 -8.21
N ARG A 21 -13.53 -7.66 -8.47
CA ARG A 21 -13.38 -6.89 -9.71
C ARG A 21 -11.94 -6.39 -9.91
N LEU A 22 -11.29 -5.93 -8.84
CA LEU A 22 -9.90 -5.44 -8.90
C LEU A 22 -8.91 -6.57 -9.18
N VAL A 23 -9.15 -7.76 -8.64
CA VAL A 23 -8.35 -8.96 -8.95
C VAL A 23 -8.48 -9.33 -10.43
N GLU A 24 -9.69 -9.29 -10.99
CA GLU A 24 -9.93 -9.57 -12.41
C GLU A 24 -9.36 -8.49 -13.33
N ALA A 25 -9.43 -7.22 -12.91
CA ALA A 25 -8.89 -6.07 -13.64
C ALA A 25 -7.36 -5.98 -13.60
N ARG A 26 -6.71 -6.80 -12.77
CA ARG A 26 -5.26 -6.85 -12.64
C ARG A 26 -4.63 -7.32 -13.95
N ARG A 27 -4.24 -6.37 -14.77
CA ARG A 27 -3.53 -6.62 -16.02
C ARG A 27 -2.03 -6.43 -15.76
N ILE A 28 -1.26 -7.46 -16.03
CA ILE A 28 0.20 -7.37 -16.12
C ILE A 28 0.53 -7.29 -17.59
N PRO A 29 1.38 -6.34 -18.05
CA PRO A 29 1.82 -6.29 -19.43
C PRO A 29 2.39 -7.63 -19.88
N SER A 30 2.17 -8.02 -21.14
CA SER A 30 2.75 -9.24 -21.71
C SER A 30 4.29 -9.21 -21.71
N SER A 31 4.89 -8.03 -21.65
CA SER A 31 6.32 -7.80 -21.49
C SER A 31 6.83 -8.09 -20.07
N GLY A 32 5.95 -8.38 -19.10
CA GLY A 32 6.30 -8.57 -17.70
C GLY A 32 6.32 -7.27 -16.90
N SER A 33 6.75 -7.37 -15.64
CA SER A 33 6.94 -6.20 -14.77
C SER A 33 8.29 -5.53 -15.07
N PRO A 34 8.41 -4.19 -14.98
CA PRO A 34 9.69 -3.48 -15.07
C PRO A 34 10.76 -3.98 -14.09
N SER A 35 10.35 -4.54 -12.96
CA SER A 35 11.27 -5.19 -12.01
C SER A 35 11.89 -6.47 -12.55
N ASP A 36 11.22 -7.14 -13.46
CA ASP A 36 11.67 -8.42 -14.04
C ASP A 36 12.43 -8.24 -15.36
N HIS A 37 12.23 -7.09 -16.03
CA HIS A 37 12.74 -6.80 -17.37
C HIS A 37 13.31 -5.38 -17.46
N PRO A 38 14.62 -5.21 -17.33
CA PRO A 38 15.24 -3.88 -17.33
C PRO A 38 15.07 -3.10 -18.65
N GLU A 39 14.69 -3.78 -19.74
CA GLU A 39 14.44 -3.19 -21.05
C GLU A 39 13.06 -2.55 -21.22
N VAL A 40 12.12 -2.78 -20.26
CA VAL A 40 10.80 -2.12 -20.33
C VAL A 40 10.84 -0.75 -19.68
N SER A 41 9.91 0.10 -20.09
CA SER A 41 9.79 1.46 -19.53
C SER A 41 9.68 1.44 -18.01
N ARG A 42 10.35 2.39 -17.38
CA ARG A 42 10.24 2.64 -15.93
C ARG A 42 9.39 3.86 -15.61
N ASP A 43 8.83 4.50 -16.63
CA ASP A 43 7.90 5.60 -16.45
C ASP A 43 6.53 5.06 -16.01
N PRO A 44 6.03 5.40 -14.81
CA PRO A 44 4.73 4.93 -14.35
C PRO A 44 3.55 5.39 -15.22
N PHE A 45 3.69 6.47 -16.00
CA PHE A 45 2.67 6.95 -16.93
C PHE A 45 2.43 6.00 -18.12
N ASP A 46 3.46 5.26 -18.55
CA ASP A 46 3.33 4.24 -19.61
C ASP A 46 2.45 3.07 -19.16
N TYR A 47 2.14 2.99 -17.86
CA TYR A 47 1.34 1.94 -17.24
C TYR A 47 0.03 2.44 -16.63
N ALA A 48 -0.48 3.57 -17.13
CA ALA A 48 -1.70 4.19 -16.60
C ALA A 48 -2.93 3.26 -16.64
N GLU A 49 -3.00 2.37 -17.64
CA GLU A 49 -4.10 1.40 -17.81
C GLU A 49 -3.94 0.11 -17.01
N TYR A 50 -2.78 -0.09 -16.36
CA TYR A 50 -2.49 -1.33 -15.64
C TYR A 50 -2.69 -1.17 -14.14
N GLY A 51 -3.44 -2.09 -13.56
CA GLY A 51 -3.69 -2.14 -12.12
C GLY A 51 -2.65 -2.98 -11.39
N PHE A 52 -1.42 -2.47 -11.22
CA PHE A 52 -0.49 -3.11 -10.28
C PHE A 52 -1.03 -2.98 -8.88
N SER A 53 -1.05 -4.08 -8.13
CA SER A 53 -1.64 -4.08 -6.80
C SER A 53 -1.08 -5.22 -5.95
N ILE A 54 -1.24 -5.08 -4.64
CA ILE A 54 -1.00 -6.16 -3.68
C ILE A 54 -1.90 -7.37 -4.00
N TRP A 55 -1.54 -8.50 -3.47
CA TRP A 55 -2.36 -9.72 -3.55
C TRP A 55 -3.44 -9.71 -2.47
N PRO A 56 -4.58 -10.42 -2.66
CA PRO A 56 -5.65 -10.47 -1.68
C PRO A 56 -5.22 -10.97 -0.29
N ASP A 57 -4.30 -11.91 -0.20
CA ASP A 57 -3.76 -12.41 1.08
C ASP A 57 -2.94 -11.35 1.83
N GLN A 58 -2.20 -10.49 1.09
CA GLN A 58 -1.56 -9.32 1.66
C GLN A 58 -2.62 -8.31 2.14
N GLY A 59 -3.67 -8.07 1.35
CA GLY A 59 -4.79 -7.20 1.73
C GLY A 59 -5.51 -7.70 3.00
N ASP A 60 -5.75 -9.00 3.11
CA ASP A 60 -6.31 -9.61 4.30
C ASP A 60 -5.43 -9.40 5.54
N LEU A 61 -4.10 -9.51 5.37
CA LEU A 61 -3.14 -9.22 6.43
C LEU A 61 -3.19 -7.75 6.86
N LEU A 62 -3.19 -6.81 5.90
CA LEU A 62 -3.32 -5.37 6.18
C LEU A 62 -4.59 -5.08 6.98
N TYR A 63 -5.73 -5.61 6.53
CA TYR A 63 -7.00 -5.44 7.24
C TYR A 63 -6.92 -5.97 8.68
N LEU A 64 -6.42 -7.20 8.88
CA LEU A 64 -6.32 -7.81 10.21
C LEU A 64 -5.40 -7.04 11.15
N LEU A 65 -4.23 -6.59 10.68
CA LEU A 65 -3.30 -5.79 11.48
C LEU A 65 -3.93 -4.45 11.88
N CYS A 66 -4.54 -3.74 10.94
CA CYS A 66 -5.23 -2.47 11.22
C CYS A 66 -6.42 -2.65 12.18
N ARG A 67 -7.16 -3.77 12.11
CA ARG A 67 -8.23 -4.09 13.06
C ARG A 67 -7.67 -4.40 14.45
N GLY A 68 -6.62 -5.22 14.51
CA GLY A 68 -6.00 -5.63 15.77
C GLY A 68 -5.41 -4.46 16.57
N MET A 69 -4.76 -3.52 15.89
CA MET A 69 -4.18 -2.33 16.50
C MET A 69 -5.16 -1.15 16.66
N ARG A 70 -6.40 -1.27 16.16
CA ARG A 70 -7.40 -0.19 16.10
C ARG A 70 -6.86 1.05 15.40
N ALA A 71 -6.21 0.84 14.26
CA ALA A 71 -5.64 1.93 13.47
C ALA A 71 -6.71 2.98 13.12
N THR A 72 -6.31 4.24 13.16
CA THR A 72 -7.14 5.39 12.82
C THR A 72 -6.55 6.25 11.71
N ARG A 73 -5.24 6.09 11.45
CA ARG A 73 -4.54 6.79 10.37
C ARG A 73 -3.54 5.87 9.72
N VAL A 74 -3.73 5.63 8.44
CA VAL A 74 -2.82 4.79 7.65
C VAL A 74 -2.35 5.53 6.41
N VAL A 75 -1.15 5.20 5.94
CA VAL A 75 -0.57 5.73 4.70
C VAL A 75 -0.47 4.59 3.69
N ASP A 76 -0.85 4.88 2.45
CA ASP A 76 -0.85 3.95 1.32
C ASP A 76 -0.03 4.56 0.16
N PHE A 77 1.25 4.26 0.11
CA PHE A 77 2.13 4.77 -0.94
C PHE A 77 2.01 3.90 -2.20
N ALA A 78 1.85 4.57 -3.34
CA ALA A 78 1.56 4.00 -4.66
C ALA A 78 0.22 3.25 -4.68
N THR A 79 -0.84 3.98 -4.32
CA THR A 79 -2.22 3.47 -4.21
C THR A 79 -2.73 2.78 -5.46
N SER A 80 -2.16 3.08 -6.65
CA SER A 80 -2.56 2.51 -7.94
C SER A 80 -4.08 2.64 -8.14
N ILE A 81 -4.76 1.56 -8.52
CA ILE A 81 -6.21 1.53 -8.71
C ILE A 81 -7.00 1.33 -7.40
N GLY A 82 -6.33 1.32 -6.24
CA GLY A 82 -6.94 1.38 -4.91
C GLY A 82 -7.19 0.04 -4.22
N MET A 83 -6.51 -1.05 -4.60
CA MET A 83 -6.71 -2.36 -3.94
C MET A 83 -6.39 -2.29 -2.43
N SER A 84 -5.19 -1.83 -2.07
CA SER A 84 -4.76 -1.63 -0.68
C SER A 84 -5.64 -0.63 0.06
N ALA A 85 -5.95 0.50 -0.61
CA ALA A 85 -6.81 1.54 -0.04
C ALA A 85 -8.20 1.01 0.35
N VAL A 86 -8.79 0.09 -0.42
CA VAL A 86 -10.08 -0.54 -0.09
C VAL A 86 -9.99 -1.39 1.18
N TYR A 87 -8.92 -2.19 1.35
CA TYR A 87 -8.71 -2.96 2.58
C TYR A 87 -8.48 -2.05 3.80
N PHE A 88 -7.67 -1.03 3.66
CA PHE A 88 -7.42 -0.05 4.72
C PHE A 88 -8.67 0.73 5.09
N ALA A 89 -9.40 1.26 4.11
CA ALA A 89 -10.61 2.04 4.35
C ALA A 89 -11.72 1.19 4.99
N ALA A 90 -11.83 -0.09 4.62
CA ALA A 90 -12.71 -1.03 5.30
C ALA A 90 -12.31 -1.21 6.77
N ALA A 91 -11.00 -1.32 7.07
CA ALA A 91 -10.54 -1.39 8.45
C ALA A 91 -10.84 -0.11 9.24
N MET A 92 -10.65 1.08 8.64
CA MET A 92 -10.99 2.36 9.27
C MET A 92 -12.47 2.44 9.62
N ARG A 93 -13.35 2.14 8.65
CA ARG A 93 -14.80 2.09 8.87
C ARG A 93 -15.16 1.15 10.03
N ASP A 94 -14.63 -0.07 10.00
CA ASP A 94 -14.98 -1.12 10.96
C ASP A 94 -14.32 -0.91 12.34
N ASN A 95 -13.32 -0.03 12.45
CA ASN A 95 -12.77 0.48 13.72
C ASN A 95 -13.62 1.58 14.34
N GLY A 96 -14.62 2.11 13.61
CA GLY A 96 -15.47 3.19 14.06
C GLY A 96 -15.02 4.59 13.60
N GLY A 97 -14.07 4.66 12.68
CA GLY A 97 -13.54 5.88 12.07
C GLY A 97 -12.04 5.82 11.81
N GLY A 98 -11.57 6.79 11.07
CA GLY A 98 -10.16 6.90 10.67
C GLY A 98 -10.03 7.31 9.20
N ILE A 99 -8.78 7.45 8.73
CA ILE A 99 -8.49 7.93 7.39
C ILE A 99 -7.32 7.18 6.76
N VAL A 100 -7.45 6.85 5.50
CA VAL A 100 -6.37 6.40 4.62
C VAL A 100 -5.82 7.59 3.86
N ILE A 101 -4.53 7.86 3.97
CA ILE A 101 -3.84 8.85 3.14
C ILE A 101 -3.14 8.10 2.03
N GLY A 102 -3.75 8.07 0.86
CA GLY A 102 -3.18 7.46 -0.34
C GLY A 102 -2.37 8.46 -1.16
N SER A 103 -1.30 8.01 -1.80
CA SER A 103 -0.53 8.79 -2.75
C SER A 103 -0.37 8.04 -4.06
N GLU A 104 -0.73 8.68 -5.17
CA GLU A 104 -0.61 8.10 -6.51
C GLU A 104 -0.19 9.20 -7.51
N LEU A 105 0.81 8.89 -8.33
CA LEU A 105 1.37 9.84 -9.29
C LEU A 105 0.52 9.97 -10.55
N VAL A 106 -0.12 8.88 -10.99
CA VAL A 106 -0.84 8.80 -12.28
C VAL A 106 -2.30 9.23 -12.10
N PRO A 107 -2.75 10.36 -12.69
CA PRO A 107 -4.09 10.92 -12.47
C PRO A 107 -5.23 9.95 -12.80
N GLU A 108 -5.09 9.12 -13.84
CA GLU A 108 -6.08 8.13 -14.25
C GLU A 108 -6.26 7.05 -13.18
N LYS A 109 -5.18 6.65 -12.51
CA LYS A 109 -5.22 5.71 -11.38
C LYS A 109 -5.86 6.34 -10.15
N VAL A 110 -5.55 7.62 -9.86
CA VAL A 110 -6.21 8.38 -8.77
C VAL A 110 -7.72 8.38 -8.96
N LYS A 111 -8.21 8.74 -10.16
CA LYS A 111 -9.64 8.72 -10.49
C LYS A 111 -10.25 7.34 -10.29
N THR A 112 -9.53 6.30 -10.73
CA THR A 112 -9.99 4.92 -10.63
C THR A 112 -10.03 4.47 -9.18
N ALA A 113 -9.01 4.77 -8.36
CA ALA A 113 -8.98 4.45 -6.94
C ALA A 113 -10.13 5.12 -6.18
N ARG A 114 -10.37 6.41 -6.40
CA ARG A 114 -11.48 7.16 -5.80
C ARG A 114 -12.84 6.56 -6.18
N ARG A 115 -13.03 6.16 -7.45
CA ARG A 115 -14.26 5.47 -7.89
C ARG A 115 -14.42 4.11 -7.21
N ASN A 116 -13.37 3.30 -7.11
CA ASN A 116 -13.42 2.00 -6.47
C ASN A 116 -13.75 2.12 -4.97
N LEU A 117 -13.21 3.12 -4.28
CA LEU A 117 -13.58 3.44 -2.89
C LEU A 117 -15.07 3.86 -2.77
N ALA A 118 -15.56 4.69 -3.69
CA ALA A 118 -16.97 5.08 -3.71
C ALA A 118 -17.88 3.88 -4.00
N ASP A 119 -17.52 3.03 -4.95
CA ASP A 119 -18.26 1.79 -5.26
C ASP A 119 -18.29 0.84 -4.05
N ALA A 120 -17.22 0.78 -3.26
CA ALA A 120 -17.16 0.02 -2.02
C ALA A 120 -17.92 0.66 -0.83
N GLY A 121 -18.39 1.93 -0.97
CA GLY A 121 -19.00 2.69 0.12
C GLY A 121 -17.99 3.15 1.17
N LEU A 122 -16.75 3.41 0.75
CA LEU A 122 -15.61 3.71 1.62
C LEU A 122 -14.98 5.08 1.33
N ALA A 123 -15.59 5.90 0.48
CA ALA A 123 -15.03 7.20 0.05
C ALA A 123 -14.71 8.13 1.23
N ASP A 124 -15.54 8.14 2.27
CA ASP A 124 -15.37 9.01 3.44
C ASP A 124 -14.19 8.60 4.34
N TYR A 125 -13.59 7.43 4.09
CA TYR A 125 -12.47 6.87 4.87
C TYR A 125 -11.13 6.96 4.15
N ALA A 126 -11.05 7.69 3.02
CA ALA A 126 -9.81 7.79 2.24
C ALA A 126 -9.65 9.17 1.60
N ASP A 127 -8.42 9.70 1.72
CA ASP A 127 -7.92 10.87 1.00
C ASP A 127 -6.82 10.40 0.04
N ILE A 128 -7.16 10.22 -1.24
CA ILE A 128 -6.20 9.81 -2.27
C ILE A 128 -5.63 11.07 -2.91
N ARG A 129 -4.37 11.36 -2.64
CA ARG A 129 -3.64 12.53 -3.11
C ARG A 129 -2.94 12.25 -4.43
N GLU A 130 -3.16 13.11 -5.40
CA GLU A 130 -2.51 13.07 -6.70
C GLU A 130 -1.15 13.78 -6.63
N GLY A 131 -0.08 13.11 -7.07
CA GLY A 131 1.24 13.70 -7.20
C GLY A 131 2.36 12.85 -6.61
N ASP A 132 3.55 13.44 -6.58
CA ASP A 132 4.75 12.82 -6.04
C ASP A 132 4.62 12.55 -4.53
N ALA A 133 4.86 11.32 -4.12
CA ALA A 133 4.75 10.87 -2.74
C ALA A 133 5.67 11.66 -1.79
N ARG A 134 6.81 12.12 -2.26
CA ARG A 134 7.74 12.95 -1.47
C ARG A 134 7.12 14.28 -1.03
N GLN A 135 6.12 14.75 -1.76
CA GLN A 135 5.35 15.96 -1.45
C GLN A 135 4.02 15.62 -0.77
N THR A 136 3.28 14.68 -1.35
CA THR A 136 1.91 14.36 -0.89
C THR A 136 1.88 13.65 0.46
N LEU A 137 2.98 12.97 0.85
CA LEU A 137 3.12 12.27 2.13
C LEU A 137 4.03 13.01 3.14
N SER A 138 4.51 14.22 2.80
CA SER A 138 5.31 15.03 3.71
C SER A 138 4.58 15.39 5.02
N ASP A 139 3.25 15.44 4.97
CA ASP A 139 2.38 15.57 6.14
C ASP A 139 1.15 14.64 5.99
N ALA A 140 1.11 13.61 6.81
CA ALA A 140 -0.02 12.70 6.89
C ALA A 140 -1.16 13.24 7.79
N GLY A 141 -1.02 14.41 8.37
CA GLY A 141 -2.04 15.08 9.20
C GLY A 141 -2.16 14.51 10.61
N GLY A 142 -1.10 13.87 11.13
CA GLY A 142 -1.04 13.34 12.49
C GLY A 142 -0.31 12.00 12.58
N PRO A 143 -0.21 11.41 13.77
CA PRO A 143 0.50 10.15 13.99
C PRO A 143 -0.05 9.02 13.10
N VAL A 144 0.85 8.33 12.40
CA VAL A 144 0.54 7.20 11.50
C VAL A 144 0.60 5.89 12.27
N ASP A 145 -0.47 5.10 12.19
CA ASP A 145 -0.56 3.78 12.78
C ASP A 145 0.06 2.69 11.90
N PHE A 146 -0.16 2.81 10.59
CA PHE A 146 0.33 1.85 9.61
C PHE A 146 0.73 2.56 8.31
N ALA A 147 1.83 2.15 7.69
CA ALA A 147 2.22 2.59 6.35
C ALA A 147 2.49 1.38 5.45
N LEU A 148 1.84 1.33 4.28
CA LEU A 148 2.21 0.44 3.19
C LEU A 148 3.12 1.20 2.23
N ILE A 149 4.27 0.59 1.92
CA ILE A 149 5.23 1.10 0.95
C ILE A 149 5.33 0.08 -0.18
N ASP A 150 4.59 0.34 -1.26
CA ASP A 150 4.53 -0.51 -2.46
C ASP A 150 4.96 0.32 -3.69
N GLY A 151 6.15 0.92 -3.59
CA GLY A 151 6.65 1.86 -4.56
C GLY A 151 7.01 1.25 -5.91
N TRP A 152 6.93 2.06 -6.94
CA TRP A 152 7.36 1.71 -8.28
C TRP A 152 8.89 1.54 -8.34
N PRO A 153 9.42 0.41 -8.84
CA PRO A 153 10.85 0.17 -8.93
C PRO A 153 11.46 0.96 -10.09
N ASN A 154 11.74 2.24 -9.85
CA ASN A 154 12.32 3.13 -10.86
C ASN A 154 13.80 2.88 -11.18
N GLY A 155 14.48 2.02 -10.39
CA GLY A 155 15.90 1.69 -10.55
C GLY A 155 16.85 2.83 -10.19
N GLN A 156 16.37 3.84 -9.49
CA GLN A 156 17.19 4.92 -8.93
C GLN A 156 17.74 4.51 -7.55
N GLU A 157 18.83 5.12 -7.16
CA GLU A 157 19.37 5.07 -5.80
C GLU A 157 19.49 6.49 -5.24
N PRO A 158 18.88 6.76 -4.07
CA PRO A 158 18.06 5.83 -3.29
C PRO A 158 16.76 5.44 -3.99
N SER A 159 16.19 4.27 -3.63
CA SER A 159 14.88 3.84 -4.12
C SER A 159 13.77 4.75 -3.61
N LEU A 160 12.62 4.78 -4.30
CA LEU A 160 11.44 5.51 -3.80
C LEU A 160 10.97 4.96 -2.44
N ALA A 161 11.09 3.66 -2.21
CA ALA A 161 10.77 3.06 -0.93
C ALA A 161 11.63 3.63 0.20
N ARG A 162 12.94 3.82 -0.05
CA ARG A 162 13.87 4.44 0.89
C ARG A 162 13.53 5.91 1.13
N GLU A 163 13.30 6.70 0.09
CA GLU A 163 12.94 8.11 0.23
C GLU A 163 11.64 8.30 1.01
N VAL A 164 10.62 7.47 0.73
CA VAL A 164 9.32 7.55 1.40
C VAL A 164 9.39 7.11 2.85
N ILE A 165 10.15 6.05 3.19
CA ILE A 165 10.28 5.67 4.60
C ILE A 165 11.00 6.74 5.43
N GLU A 166 11.99 7.44 4.87
CA GLU A 166 12.65 8.55 5.56
C GLU A 166 11.69 9.71 5.87
N ILE A 167 10.76 9.99 4.97
CA ILE A 167 9.70 11.01 5.16
C ILE A 167 8.67 10.56 6.20
N LEU A 168 8.29 9.28 6.19
CA LEU A 168 7.24 8.74 7.05
C LEU A 168 7.73 8.35 8.44
N ALA A 169 8.99 7.94 8.61
CA ALA A 169 9.52 7.44 9.88
C ALA A 169 9.27 8.38 11.08
N PRO A 170 9.45 9.71 10.97
CA PRO A 170 9.12 10.62 12.07
C PRO A 170 7.61 10.78 12.33
N GLN A 171 6.76 10.41 11.37
CA GLN A 171 5.30 10.50 11.48
C GLN A 171 4.68 9.22 12.04
N ILE A 172 5.39 8.08 11.94
CA ILE A 172 4.92 6.80 12.47
C ILE A 172 5.08 6.79 13.99
N ARG A 173 3.98 6.51 14.69
CA ARG A 173 4.02 6.41 16.14
C ARG A 173 4.77 5.16 16.62
N THR A 174 5.27 5.17 17.84
CA THR A 174 5.76 3.96 18.50
C THR A 174 4.67 2.90 18.55
N GLY A 175 4.99 1.66 18.18
CA GLY A 175 4.05 0.56 18.01
C GLY A 175 3.29 0.60 16.66
N GLY A 176 3.57 1.59 15.81
CA GLY A 176 3.06 1.62 14.42
C GLY A 176 3.79 0.63 13.51
N TYR A 177 3.10 0.14 12.49
CA TYR A 177 3.64 -0.81 11.54
C TYR A 177 4.04 -0.14 10.22
N VAL A 178 5.04 -0.72 9.56
CA VAL A 178 5.35 -0.47 8.15
C VAL A 178 5.39 -1.81 7.43
N MET A 179 4.78 -1.89 6.25
CA MET A 179 4.93 -3.03 5.36
C MET A 179 5.50 -2.54 4.03
N ASN A 180 6.63 -3.12 3.61
CA ASN A 180 7.20 -2.86 2.29
C ASN A 180 7.01 -4.11 1.42
N ASP A 181 6.36 -3.92 0.26
CA ASP A 181 5.93 -5.02 -0.61
C ASP A 181 7.10 -5.72 -1.32
N ASN A 182 8.15 -4.97 -1.65
CA ASN A 182 9.22 -5.45 -2.52
C ASN A 182 10.53 -5.76 -1.78
N ALA A 183 10.62 -5.40 -0.49
CA ALA A 183 11.82 -5.57 0.35
C ALA A 183 13.11 -5.04 -0.33
N GLU A 184 13.07 -3.82 -0.87
CA GLU A 184 14.21 -3.19 -1.54
C GLU A 184 15.42 -3.12 -0.60
N PRO A 185 16.65 -3.37 -1.12
CA PRO A 185 17.84 -3.49 -0.28
C PRO A 185 18.16 -2.27 0.58
N ASP A 186 17.98 -1.07 0.04
CA ASP A 186 18.24 0.19 0.75
C ASP A 186 17.13 0.54 1.77
N PHE A 187 15.87 0.16 1.50
CA PHE A 187 14.81 0.17 2.49
C PHE A 187 15.13 -0.76 3.66
N LEU A 188 15.54 -2.01 3.38
CA LEU A 188 15.94 -2.97 4.40
C LEU A 188 17.11 -2.46 5.25
N GLN A 189 18.10 -1.83 4.61
CA GLN A 189 19.22 -1.20 5.32
C GLN A 189 18.72 -0.16 6.32
N PHE A 190 17.74 0.67 5.94
CA PHE A 190 17.17 1.69 6.81
C PHE A 190 16.43 1.10 8.00
N VAL A 191 15.47 0.20 7.77
CA VAL A 191 14.62 -0.31 8.85
C VAL A 191 15.32 -1.29 9.79
N ARG A 192 16.44 -1.88 9.35
CA ARG A 192 17.26 -2.80 10.15
C ARG A 192 18.41 -2.09 10.87
N ASP A 193 18.65 -0.81 10.60
CA ASP A 193 19.57 -0.01 11.40
C ASP A 193 18.88 0.37 12.73
N PRO A 194 19.44 -0.05 13.89
CA PRO A 194 18.85 0.24 15.20
C PRO A 194 18.66 1.74 15.48
N ALA A 195 19.48 2.59 14.84
CA ALA A 195 19.39 4.05 15.00
C ALA A 195 18.05 4.63 14.49
N ASN A 196 17.37 3.94 13.57
CA ASN A 196 16.10 4.38 12.99
C ASN A 196 14.87 3.92 13.78
N GLY A 197 15.07 3.15 14.87
CA GLY A 197 14.03 2.79 15.82
C GLY A 197 12.99 1.80 15.27
N PHE A 198 13.37 0.90 14.38
CA PHE A 198 12.51 -0.17 13.89
C PHE A 198 13.07 -1.55 14.26
N ILE A 199 12.18 -2.52 14.36
CA ILE A 199 12.47 -3.96 14.29
C ILE A 199 11.65 -4.54 13.15
N SER A 200 12.17 -5.55 12.45
CA SER A 200 11.50 -6.07 11.26
C SER A 200 11.74 -7.55 11.02
N VAL A 201 10.89 -8.13 10.17
CA VAL A 201 10.98 -9.50 9.68
C VAL A 201 10.51 -9.58 8.23
N THR A 202 11.24 -10.36 7.42
CA THR A 202 10.78 -10.67 6.06
C THR A 202 9.77 -11.82 6.10
N LEU A 203 8.56 -11.57 5.63
CA LEU A 203 7.50 -12.56 5.49
C LEU A 203 7.61 -13.26 4.12
N PRO A 204 7.30 -14.57 4.00
CA PRO A 204 7.32 -15.30 2.74
C PRO A 204 6.04 -15.03 1.92
N LEU A 205 5.64 -13.78 1.81
CA LEU A 205 4.53 -13.32 0.97
C LEU A 205 5.11 -12.77 -0.33
N LYS A 206 4.45 -13.06 -1.45
CA LYS A 206 4.91 -12.67 -2.80
C LYS A 206 6.37 -13.11 -3.02
N ARG A 207 7.31 -12.18 -3.16
CA ARG A 207 8.76 -12.44 -3.32
C ARG A 207 9.58 -12.03 -2.09
N GLY A 208 8.93 -11.79 -0.98
CA GLY A 208 9.46 -11.26 0.26
C GLY A 208 8.84 -9.90 0.56
N THR A 209 8.06 -9.85 1.63
CA THR A 209 7.42 -8.64 2.13
C THR A 209 8.03 -8.32 3.49
N GLU A 210 8.59 -7.14 3.68
CA GLU A 210 9.16 -6.77 4.98
C GLU A 210 8.08 -6.15 5.86
N LEU A 211 7.88 -6.71 7.04
CA LEU A 211 7.01 -6.15 8.07
C LEU A 211 7.85 -5.58 9.20
N CYS A 212 7.64 -4.30 9.51
CA CYS A 212 8.39 -3.56 10.51
C CYS A 212 7.46 -3.02 11.59
N VAL A 213 8.02 -2.83 12.80
CA VAL A 213 7.37 -2.12 13.91
C VAL A 213 8.28 -1.00 14.39
N LYS A 214 7.75 0.19 14.55
CA LYS A 214 8.44 1.33 15.19
C LYS A 214 8.51 1.09 16.68
N VAL A 215 9.71 1.08 17.28
CA VAL A 215 9.92 0.79 18.70
C VAL A 215 10.44 2.00 19.49
N SER A 216 10.97 3.01 18.79
CA SER A 216 11.45 4.26 19.43
C SER A 216 11.33 5.46 18.49
#